data_3ae86759bb82663785a7ae3cda6f2064
#
_entry.id   3ae86759bb82663785a7ae3cda6f2064
#
_cell.length_a   1.000
_cell.length_b   1.000
_cell.length_c   1.000
_cell.angle_alpha   90.00
_cell.angle_beta   90.00
_cell.angle_gamma   90.00
#
_symmetry.space_group_name_H-M   'P 1'
#
loop_
_entity.id
_entity.type
_entity.pdbx_description
1 polymer ?
#
loop_
_entity_poly.entity_id
_entity_poly.type
_entity_poly.pdbx_seq_one_letter_code
_entity_poly.pdbx_strand_id
1 'polypeptide(L)'
;MKLTGSFLVALALAAAASRAQAQVTEGKKTLTLEGAKAIAAAAAAEAKKGNEGGSIAIVDDGGNLMYLERIQPTFPMGATISTEKARTAALFQKPTKILEDAIVGGRTPLLNVWSAPLNGGEPIVVDGQVVGAIGVSGASNAARDAAIAVAGARGLSGQPAASN
;
A
#
# COMPACT_ATOMS: atom_id res chain seq x y z
N MET A 1 20.29 7.17 -58.47
CA MET A 1 20.18 7.66 -57.07
C MET A 1 19.21 6.78 -56.31
N LYS A 2 19.72 5.73 -55.59
CA LYS A 2 18.90 4.71 -54.88
C LYS A 2 19.24 4.74 -53.36
N LEU A 3 18.80 5.78 -52.66
CA LEU A 3 19.06 5.96 -51.23
C LEU A 3 17.79 5.92 -50.34
N THR A 4 16.62 5.66 -50.94
CA THR A 4 15.34 5.74 -50.21
C THR A 4 14.92 4.43 -49.48
N GLY A 5 15.48 3.27 -49.93
CA GLY A 5 15.08 1.98 -49.34
C GLY A 5 15.72 1.68 -47.97
N SER A 6 16.99 2.07 -47.77
CA SER A 6 17.72 1.78 -46.54
C SER A 6 17.23 2.59 -45.33
N PHE A 7 16.75 3.82 -45.54
CA PHE A 7 16.20 4.67 -44.46
C PHE A 7 14.84 4.16 -43.94
N LEU A 8 14.00 3.65 -44.84
CA LEU A 8 12.69 3.09 -44.46
C LEU A 8 12.82 1.78 -43.66
N VAL A 9 13.78 0.93 -44.05
CA VAL A 9 14.06 -0.33 -43.35
C VAL A 9 14.62 -0.06 -41.93
N ALA A 10 15.55 0.91 -41.80
CA ALA A 10 16.11 1.29 -40.50
C ALA A 10 15.04 1.88 -39.57
N LEU A 11 14.11 2.70 -40.08
CA LEU A 11 13.02 3.27 -39.31
C LEU A 11 11.99 2.20 -38.83
N ALA A 12 11.71 1.21 -39.69
CA ALA A 12 10.81 0.10 -39.33
C ALA A 12 11.43 -0.83 -38.28
N LEU A 13 12.74 -1.10 -38.34
CA LEU A 13 13.46 -1.89 -37.36
C LEU A 13 13.54 -1.18 -36.01
N ALA A 14 13.75 0.14 -35.98
CA ALA A 14 13.73 0.92 -34.74
C ALA A 14 12.33 0.96 -34.07
N ALA A 15 11.26 1.08 -34.87
CA ALA A 15 9.88 1.04 -34.38
C ALA A 15 9.49 -0.34 -33.84
N ALA A 16 9.98 -1.44 -34.46
CA ALA A 16 9.74 -2.80 -33.97
C ALA A 16 10.50 -3.10 -32.66
N ALA A 17 11.73 -2.61 -32.53
CA ALA A 17 12.51 -2.72 -31.31
C ALA A 17 11.84 -1.96 -30.13
N SER A 18 11.30 -0.76 -30.38
CA SER A 18 10.57 0.01 -29.35
C SER A 18 9.28 -0.68 -28.91
N ARG A 19 8.57 -1.36 -29.81
CA ARG A 19 7.37 -2.16 -29.47
C ARG A 19 7.70 -3.41 -28.66
N ALA A 20 8.79 -4.10 -29.00
CA ALA A 20 9.23 -5.28 -28.26
C ALA A 20 9.63 -4.92 -26.83
N GLN A 21 10.24 -3.76 -26.61
CA GLN A 21 10.63 -3.26 -25.30
C GLN A 21 9.41 -2.85 -24.45
N ALA A 22 8.36 -2.32 -25.08
CA ALA A 22 7.10 -1.96 -24.41
C ALA A 22 6.30 -3.18 -23.91
N GLN A 23 6.56 -4.39 -24.44
CA GLN A 23 5.93 -5.64 -23.98
C GLN A 23 6.64 -6.31 -22.78
N VAL A 24 7.86 -5.88 -22.47
CA VAL A 24 8.69 -6.47 -21.39
C VAL A 24 8.61 -5.64 -20.11
N THR A 25 8.24 -4.37 -20.21
CA THR A 25 8.20 -3.45 -19.08
C THR A 25 6.88 -2.69 -19.03
N GLU A 26 6.36 -2.49 -17.81
CA GLU A 26 5.22 -1.61 -17.55
C GLU A 26 5.68 -0.38 -16.77
N GLY A 27 4.97 0.74 -16.97
CA GLY A 27 5.14 1.92 -16.15
C GLY A 27 4.63 1.65 -14.73
N LYS A 28 5.49 1.84 -13.73
CA LYS A 28 5.16 1.65 -12.32
C LYS A 28 5.06 3.00 -11.62
N LYS A 29 3.94 3.24 -10.92
CA LYS A 29 3.82 4.37 -10.00
C LYS A 29 4.49 4.04 -8.67
N THR A 30 5.15 5.03 -8.09
CA THR A 30 5.76 4.90 -6.77
C THR A 30 5.20 5.93 -5.81
N LEU A 31 5.07 5.56 -4.55
CA LEU A 31 4.67 6.48 -3.50
C LEU A 31 5.82 7.44 -3.19
N THR A 32 5.53 8.75 -3.11
CA THR A 32 6.51 9.75 -2.67
C THR A 32 6.48 9.89 -1.15
N LEU A 33 7.56 10.43 -0.56
CA LEU A 33 7.58 10.72 0.88
C LEU A 33 6.51 11.75 1.27
N GLU A 34 6.24 12.73 0.43
CA GLU A 34 5.18 13.73 0.64
C GLU A 34 3.80 13.06 0.65
N GLY A 35 3.56 12.12 -0.29
CA GLY A 35 2.36 11.31 -0.30
C GLY A 35 2.22 10.45 0.97
N ALA A 36 3.30 9.80 1.40
CA ALA A 36 3.31 9.00 2.62
C ALA A 36 2.96 9.85 3.86
N LYS A 37 3.54 11.05 3.99
CA LYS A 37 3.21 11.99 5.09
C LYS A 37 1.77 12.47 5.05
N ALA A 38 1.22 12.76 3.86
CA ALA A 38 -0.17 13.19 3.72
C ALA A 38 -1.16 12.08 4.10
N ILE A 39 -0.88 10.82 3.73
CA ILE A 39 -1.64 9.64 4.13
C ILE A 39 -1.59 9.47 5.65
N ALA A 40 -0.41 9.56 6.25
CA ALA A 40 -0.26 9.46 7.69
C ALA A 40 -1.02 10.58 8.42
N ALA A 41 -0.98 11.80 7.92
CA ALA A 41 -1.73 12.94 8.48
C ALA A 41 -3.25 12.72 8.42
N ALA A 42 -3.78 12.13 7.33
CA ALA A 42 -5.20 11.79 7.23
C ALA A 42 -5.59 10.70 8.25
N ALA A 43 -4.75 9.67 8.42
CA ALA A 43 -4.95 8.64 9.45
C ALA A 43 -4.88 9.24 10.86
N ALA A 44 -3.90 10.10 11.15
CA ALA A 44 -3.77 10.78 12.43
C ALA A 44 -4.97 11.68 12.75
N ALA A 45 -5.52 12.36 11.73
CA ALA A 45 -6.74 13.15 11.88
C ALA A 45 -7.96 12.28 12.26
N GLU A 46 -8.07 11.08 11.67
CA GLU A 46 -9.13 10.12 12.03
C GLU A 46 -8.95 9.57 13.44
N ALA A 47 -7.72 9.21 13.84
CA ALA A 47 -7.41 8.78 15.19
C ALA A 47 -7.80 9.87 16.21
N LYS A 48 -7.46 11.13 15.93
CA LYS A 48 -7.80 12.27 16.80
C LYS A 48 -9.31 12.46 16.98
N LYS A 49 -10.13 12.25 15.95
CA LYS A 49 -11.61 12.32 16.07
C LYS A 49 -12.15 11.33 17.10
N GLY A 50 -11.56 10.14 17.17
CA GLY A 50 -11.93 9.09 18.14
C GLY A 50 -11.21 9.19 19.47
N ASN A 51 -10.35 10.19 19.69
CA ASN A 51 -9.43 10.28 20.84
C ASN A 51 -8.58 8.99 20.99
N GLU A 52 -8.13 8.44 19.85
CA GLU A 52 -7.35 7.20 19.79
C GLU A 52 -5.85 7.52 19.75
N GLY A 53 -5.07 6.67 20.42
CA GLY A 53 -3.62 6.58 20.23
C GLY A 53 -3.26 5.52 19.20
N GLY A 54 -1.98 5.18 19.12
CA GLY A 54 -1.49 4.11 18.27
C GLY A 54 -0.27 4.50 17.43
N SER A 55 0.16 3.59 16.58
CA SER A 55 1.25 3.78 15.63
C SER A 55 0.71 3.66 14.21
N ILE A 56 1.15 4.55 13.34
CA ILE A 56 0.79 4.60 11.91
C ILE A 56 2.08 4.42 11.13
N ALA A 57 2.16 3.39 10.30
CA ALA A 57 3.28 3.11 9.42
C ALA A 57 2.85 3.15 7.95
N ILE A 58 3.67 3.77 7.11
CA ILE A 58 3.50 3.80 5.65
C ILE A 58 4.69 3.11 5.02
N VAL A 59 4.44 2.18 4.12
CA VAL A 59 5.45 1.47 3.34
C VAL A 59 5.25 1.72 1.84
N ASP A 60 6.33 1.53 1.05
CA ASP A 60 6.24 1.47 -0.40
C ASP A 60 5.59 0.14 -0.86
N ASP A 61 5.45 -0.05 -2.15
CA ASP A 61 4.88 -1.27 -2.73
C ASP A 61 5.77 -2.51 -2.57
N GLY A 62 7.07 -2.34 -2.27
CA GLY A 62 7.99 -3.40 -1.87
C GLY A 62 7.95 -3.73 -0.37
N GLY A 63 7.13 -3.02 0.41
CA GLY A 63 7.01 -3.20 1.86
C GLY A 63 8.11 -2.51 2.66
N ASN A 64 8.88 -1.59 2.07
CA ASN A 64 9.92 -0.85 2.78
C ASN A 64 9.32 0.35 3.51
N LEU A 65 9.73 0.57 4.76
CA LEU A 65 9.22 1.66 5.59
C LEU A 65 9.61 3.03 5.00
N MET A 66 8.61 3.88 4.77
CA MET A 66 8.78 5.25 4.31
C MET A 66 8.52 6.28 5.41
N TYR A 67 7.51 6.03 6.26
CA TYR A 67 7.12 6.94 7.34
C TYR A 67 6.52 6.17 8.51
N LEU A 68 6.83 6.61 9.73
CA LEU A 68 6.27 6.07 10.97
C LEU A 68 5.93 7.20 11.92
N GLU A 69 4.73 7.20 12.46
CA GLU A 69 4.28 8.12 13.50
C GLU A 69 3.70 7.35 14.68
N ARG A 70 3.99 7.81 15.91
CA ARG A 70 3.41 7.27 17.14
C ARG A 70 2.58 8.33 17.83
N ILE A 71 1.29 8.08 17.98
CA ILE A 71 0.32 8.95 18.65
C ILE A 71 0.09 8.41 20.04
N GLN A 72 0.33 9.21 21.07
CA GLN A 72 0.10 8.79 22.46
C GLN A 72 -1.40 8.82 22.81
N PRO A 73 -1.89 7.85 23.65
CA PRO A 73 -1.12 6.74 24.23
C PRO A 73 -0.90 5.61 23.21
N THR A 74 0.26 4.95 23.26
CA THR A 74 0.54 3.75 22.46
C THR A 74 1.51 2.81 23.19
N PHE A 75 1.40 1.51 22.93
CA PHE A 75 2.28 0.52 23.53
C PHE A 75 3.58 0.32 22.72
N PRO A 76 4.70 -0.18 23.32
CA PRO A 76 6.00 -0.26 22.65
C PRO A 76 6.00 -1.03 21.31
N MET A 77 5.30 -2.18 21.24
CA MET A 77 5.23 -3.00 20.02
C MET A 77 4.38 -2.39 18.91
N GLY A 78 3.60 -1.35 19.19
CA GLY A 78 2.70 -0.73 18.21
C GLY A 78 3.40 -0.33 16.91
N ALA A 79 4.61 0.24 17.01
CA ALA A 79 5.41 0.65 15.86
C ALA A 79 5.82 -0.55 14.98
N THR A 80 6.24 -1.65 15.60
CA THR A 80 6.61 -2.87 14.87
C THR A 80 5.37 -3.49 14.22
N ILE A 81 4.28 -3.67 14.97
CA ILE A 81 3.06 -4.30 14.45
C ILE A 81 2.45 -3.47 13.33
N SER A 82 2.40 -2.14 13.44
CA SER A 82 1.87 -1.28 12.36
C SER A 82 2.70 -1.41 11.09
N THR A 83 4.03 -1.45 11.21
CA THR A 83 4.94 -1.65 10.06
C THR A 83 4.72 -3.01 9.40
N GLU A 84 4.57 -4.08 10.18
CA GLU A 84 4.35 -5.42 9.64
C GLU A 84 2.94 -5.57 9.01
N LYS A 85 1.91 -4.95 9.57
CA LYS A 85 0.59 -4.87 8.95
C LYS A 85 0.66 -4.13 7.59
N ALA A 86 1.35 -2.97 7.54
CA ALA A 86 1.55 -2.23 6.30
C ALA A 86 2.28 -3.08 5.25
N ARG A 87 3.40 -3.71 5.64
CA ARG A 87 4.18 -4.60 4.77
C ARG A 87 3.35 -5.76 4.24
N THR A 88 2.56 -6.39 5.10
CA THR A 88 1.66 -7.47 4.71
C THR A 88 0.64 -6.98 3.68
N ALA A 89 -0.01 -5.84 3.92
CA ALA A 89 -0.98 -5.27 2.98
C ALA A 89 -0.37 -4.91 1.62
N ALA A 90 0.85 -4.36 1.60
CA ALA A 90 1.57 -4.03 0.37
C ALA A 90 1.89 -5.29 -0.46
N LEU A 91 2.51 -6.29 0.17
CA LEU A 91 3.01 -7.49 -0.51
C LEU A 91 1.88 -8.43 -0.98
N PHE A 92 0.80 -8.53 -0.21
CA PHE A 92 -0.40 -9.28 -0.63
C PHE A 92 -1.36 -8.46 -1.49
N GLN A 93 -1.15 -7.15 -1.59
CA GLN A 93 -2.01 -6.21 -2.33
C GLN A 93 -3.48 -6.29 -1.89
N LYS A 94 -3.71 -6.50 -0.59
CA LYS A 94 -5.03 -6.71 0.03
C LYS A 94 -5.05 -6.17 1.46
N PRO A 95 -6.24 -5.77 1.95
CA PRO A 95 -6.43 -5.53 3.37
C PRO A 95 -6.03 -6.74 4.20
N THR A 96 -5.29 -6.53 5.29
CA THR A 96 -4.85 -7.63 6.16
C THR A 96 -6.00 -8.36 6.83
N LYS A 97 -7.16 -7.72 6.97
CA LYS A 97 -8.41 -8.34 7.43
C LYS A 97 -8.78 -9.60 6.64
N ILE A 98 -8.57 -9.62 5.32
CA ILE A 98 -8.87 -10.78 4.48
C ILE A 98 -8.01 -11.99 4.86
N LEU A 99 -6.74 -11.75 5.25
CA LEU A 99 -5.84 -12.82 5.68
C LEU A 99 -6.21 -13.29 7.10
N GLU A 100 -6.53 -12.37 8.00
CA GLU A 100 -7.01 -12.69 9.35
C GLU A 100 -8.26 -13.59 9.27
N ASP A 101 -9.27 -13.19 8.48
CA ASP A 101 -10.50 -13.96 8.31
C ASP A 101 -10.26 -15.35 7.69
N ALA A 102 -9.35 -15.45 6.74
CA ALA A 102 -8.99 -16.73 6.14
C ALA A 102 -8.35 -17.67 7.17
N ILE A 103 -7.50 -17.16 8.08
CA ILE A 103 -6.89 -17.96 9.16
C ILE A 103 -7.96 -18.37 10.18
N VAL A 104 -8.80 -17.44 10.61
CA VAL A 104 -9.93 -17.73 11.52
C VAL A 104 -10.87 -18.76 10.88
N GLY A 105 -11.08 -18.70 9.56
CA GLY A 105 -11.85 -19.66 8.79
C GLY A 105 -11.14 -21.01 8.54
N GLY A 106 -9.97 -21.24 9.15
CA GLY A 106 -9.27 -22.53 9.12
C GLY A 106 -8.13 -22.64 8.09
N ARG A 107 -7.81 -21.59 7.34
CA ARG A 107 -6.68 -21.59 6.40
C ARG A 107 -5.34 -21.38 7.14
N THR A 108 -5.05 -22.26 8.09
CA THR A 108 -3.84 -22.19 8.94
C THR A 108 -2.50 -22.22 8.21
N PRO A 109 -2.32 -22.78 6.96
CA PRO A 109 -1.06 -22.67 6.24
C PRO A 109 -0.57 -21.24 6.01
N LEU A 110 -1.44 -20.23 6.04
CA LEU A 110 -1.05 -18.82 5.98
C LEU A 110 -0.15 -18.38 7.13
N LEU A 111 -0.19 -19.07 8.28
CA LEU A 111 0.70 -18.81 9.42
C LEU A 111 2.18 -19.13 9.13
N ASN A 112 2.46 -19.94 8.10
CA ASN A 112 3.83 -20.26 7.66
C ASN A 112 4.37 -19.24 6.65
N VAL A 113 3.55 -18.32 6.16
CA VAL A 113 3.99 -17.22 5.31
C VAL A 113 4.38 -16.06 6.22
N TRP A 114 5.62 -15.56 6.04
CA TRP A 114 6.07 -14.41 6.81
C TRP A 114 5.13 -13.20 6.56
N SER A 115 4.32 -12.87 7.53
CA SER A 115 3.30 -11.84 7.44
C SER A 115 2.75 -11.51 8.82
N ALA A 116 2.10 -10.34 8.96
CA ALA A 116 1.28 -9.99 10.11
C ALA A 116 -0.20 -9.91 9.67
N PRO A 117 -0.90 -11.04 9.64
CA PRO A 117 -2.30 -11.10 9.19
C PRO A 117 -3.25 -10.61 10.28
N LEU A 118 -3.04 -9.40 10.74
CA LEU A 118 -3.82 -8.72 11.77
C LEU A 118 -4.56 -7.54 11.15
N ASN A 119 -5.84 -7.39 11.43
CA ASN A 119 -6.66 -6.29 10.92
C ASN A 119 -6.02 -4.92 11.22
N GLY A 120 -6.05 -4.01 10.24
CA GLY A 120 -5.48 -2.66 10.34
C GLY A 120 -4.34 -2.37 9.36
N GLY A 121 -4.10 -3.25 8.37
CA GLY A 121 -3.27 -2.98 7.21
C GLY A 121 -4.10 -2.77 5.95
N GLU A 122 -3.88 -1.67 5.22
CA GLU A 122 -4.64 -1.30 4.02
C GLU A 122 -3.72 -0.93 2.86
N PRO A 123 -3.94 -1.44 1.64
CA PRO A 123 -3.17 -1.02 0.47
C PRO A 123 -3.52 0.42 0.08
N ILE A 124 -2.53 1.16 -0.41
CA ILE A 124 -2.69 2.48 -1.00
C ILE A 124 -2.74 2.30 -2.51
N VAL A 125 -3.90 2.62 -3.11
CA VAL A 125 -4.15 2.41 -4.53
C VAL A 125 -4.27 3.75 -5.24
N VAL A 126 -3.51 3.91 -6.34
CA VAL A 126 -3.56 5.08 -7.22
C VAL A 126 -3.74 4.61 -8.66
N ASP A 127 -4.83 5.02 -9.30
CA ASP A 127 -5.21 4.61 -10.67
C ASP A 127 -5.11 3.09 -10.88
N GLY A 128 -5.65 2.32 -9.93
CA GLY A 128 -5.70 0.86 -9.98
C GLY A 128 -4.40 0.13 -9.62
N GLN A 129 -3.30 0.85 -9.34
CA GLN A 129 -2.02 0.26 -8.92
C GLN A 129 -1.82 0.42 -7.42
N VAL A 130 -1.37 -0.65 -6.75
CA VAL A 130 -0.90 -0.57 -5.36
C VAL A 130 0.47 0.10 -5.36
N VAL A 131 0.57 1.29 -4.80
CA VAL A 131 1.79 2.08 -4.71
C VAL A 131 2.47 2.00 -3.35
N GLY A 132 1.83 1.36 -2.40
CA GLY A 132 2.29 1.19 -1.03
C GLY A 132 1.16 0.69 -0.13
N ALA A 133 1.35 0.77 1.17
CA ALA A 133 0.31 0.45 2.15
C ALA A 133 0.49 1.24 3.45
N ILE A 134 -0.59 1.32 4.20
CA ILE A 134 -0.63 1.84 5.57
C ILE A 134 -0.93 0.71 6.54
N GLY A 135 -0.31 0.75 7.72
CA GLY A 135 -0.65 -0.12 8.85
C GLY A 135 -0.87 0.70 10.11
N VAL A 136 -1.88 0.34 10.87
CA VAL A 136 -2.21 0.98 12.14
C VAL A 136 -2.27 -0.07 13.25
N SER A 137 -1.73 0.27 14.42
CA SER A 137 -1.76 -0.61 15.59
C SER A 137 -1.75 0.20 16.89
N GLY A 138 -2.64 -0.13 17.80
CA GLY A 138 -2.69 0.45 19.13
C GLY A 138 -3.82 1.43 19.38
N ALA A 139 -4.81 1.50 18.49
CA ALA A 139 -6.11 2.09 18.81
C ALA A 139 -6.88 1.19 19.81
N SER A 140 -8.05 1.60 20.22
CA SER A 140 -8.85 0.91 21.23
C SER A 140 -9.18 -0.56 20.89
N ASN A 141 -9.22 -0.90 19.60
CA ASN A 141 -9.42 -2.26 19.11
C ASN A 141 -9.04 -2.38 17.63
N ALA A 142 -8.98 -3.61 17.12
CA ALA A 142 -8.59 -3.91 15.73
C ALA A 142 -9.51 -3.28 14.67
N ALA A 143 -10.79 -3.07 14.96
CA ALA A 143 -11.72 -2.40 14.05
C ALA A 143 -11.40 -0.89 13.95
N ARG A 144 -10.96 -0.27 15.05
CA ARG A 144 -10.49 1.12 15.04
C ARG A 144 -9.15 1.26 14.32
N ASP A 145 -8.21 0.32 14.52
CA ASP A 145 -6.97 0.26 13.73
C ASP A 145 -7.31 0.29 12.22
N ALA A 146 -8.24 -0.58 11.79
CA ALA A 146 -8.67 -0.66 10.40
C ALA A 146 -9.34 0.62 9.91
N ALA A 147 -10.24 1.22 10.69
CA ALA A 147 -10.93 2.45 10.30
C ALA A 147 -9.93 3.61 10.09
N ILE A 148 -8.93 3.73 10.96
CA ILE A 148 -7.86 4.72 10.86
C ILE A 148 -7.00 4.44 9.61
N ALA A 149 -6.64 3.18 9.35
CA ALA A 149 -5.88 2.79 8.17
C ALA A 149 -6.63 3.11 6.87
N VAL A 150 -7.92 2.77 6.80
CA VAL A 150 -8.79 3.09 5.65
C VAL A 150 -8.89 4.59 5.42
N ALA A 151 -9.06 5.40 6.47
CA ALA A 151 -9.12 6.86 6.36
C ALA A 151 -7.80 7.43 5.79
N GLY A 152 -6.65 6.89 6.23
CA GLY A 152 -5.35 7.24 5.67
C GLY A 152 -5.23 6.88 4.20
N ALA A 153 -5.47 5.61 3.86
CA ALA A 153 -5.32 5.09 2.50
C ALA A 153 -6.18 5.85 1.47
N ARG A 154 -7.36 6.34 1.88
CA ARG A 154 -8.28 7.13 1.05
C ARG A 154 -8.03 8.64 1.07
N GLY A 155 -7.24 9.13 2.01
CA GLY A 155 -7.06 10.56 2.26
C GLY A 155 -6.48 11.36 1.09
N LEU A 156 -5.75 10.71 0.16
CA LEU A 156 -5.25 11.34 -1.07
C LEU A 156 -6.18 11.18 -2.28
N SER A 157 -7.11 10.25 -2.24
CA SER A 157 -7.82 9.85 -3.46
C SER A 157 -9.10 10.63 -3.73
N GLY A 158 -9.62 11.42 -2.80
CA GLY A 158 -10.96 12.03 -2.97
C GLY A 158 -12.06 11.03 -3.36
N GLN A 159 -11.77 9.72 -3.27
CA GLN A 159 -12.66 8.66 -3.69
C GLN A 159 -13.75 8.44 -2.63
N PRO A 160 -15.03 8.40 -3.03
CA PRO A 160 -16.11 7.99 -2.14
C PRO A 160 -15.88 6.55 -1.67
N ALA A 161 -16.33 6.25 -0.45
CA ALA A 161 -16.31 4.90 0.11
C ALA A 161 -16.93 3.92 -0.90
N ALA A 162 -16.24 2.82 -1.19
CA ALA A 162 -16.87 1.70 -1.88
C ALA A 162 -18.04 1.24 -1.00
N SER A 163 -19.27 1.38 -1.51
CA SER A 163 -20.45 0.77 -0.91
C SER A 163 -20.29 -0.74 -1.01
N ASN A 164 -20.33 -1.41 0.15
CA ASN A 164 -20.48 -2.87 0.21
C ASN A 164 -21.80 -3.27 -0.41
#